data_1783d658f0ae1705f2b6bf6aeab3e45a
#
_entry.id   1783d658f0ae1705f2b6bf6aeab3e45a
#
_cell.length_a   1.000
_cell.length_b   1.000
_cell.length_c   1.000
_cell.angle_alpha   90.00
_cell.angle_beta   90.00
_cell.angle_gamma   90.00
#
_symmetry.space_group_name_H-M   'P 1'
#
loop_
_entity.id
_entity.type
_entity.pdbx_description
1 polymer ?
#
loop_
_entity_poly.entity_id
_entity_poly.type
_entity_poly.pdbx_seq_one_letter_code
_entity_poly.pdbx_strand_id
1 'polypeptide(L)' 'MTATTTTITPKWHTTAEVAAMLGFGLSKTKMLVLTGEIRSVKVGRNRRVLPAWVDEYIERCAAESEGIGAERWSA' A
#
# COMPACT_ATOMS: atom_id res chain seq x y z
N MET A 1 27.29 16.19 4.03
CA MET A 1 26.63 16.50 3.84
C MET A 1 25.25 16.33 3.79
N THR A 2 24.59 17.20 3.74
CA THR A 2 23.18 17.14 3.79
C THR A 2 22.60 16.46 2.62
N ALA A 3 23.29 16.46 1.58
CA ALA A 3 22.85 15.76 0.40
C ALA A 3 22.54 14.29 0.70
N THR A 4 23.32 13.74 1.58
CA THR A 4 23.14 12.35 1.96
C THR A 4 21.77 12.14 2.58
N THR A 5 21.36 13.08 3.40
CA THR A 5 20.08 12.97 4.07
C THR A 5 18.95 12.98 3.07
N THR A 6 19.04 13.81 2.06
CA THR A 6 17.96 13.93 1.11
C THR A 6 17.86 12.74 0.18
N THR A 7 18.93 11.95 0.08
CA THR A 7 18.90 10.81 -0.82
C THR A 7 18.49 9.53 -0.15
N ILE A 8 18.28 9.56 1.16
CA ILE A 8 17.88 8.36 1.88
C ILE A 8 16.43 8.03 1.53
N THR A 9 16.25 6.81 1.06
CA THR A 9 14.91 6.32 0.74
C THR A 9 14.44 5.41 1.86
N PRO A 10 13.27 5.62 2.40
CA PRO A 10 12.77 4.75 3.45
C PRO A 10 12.65 3.32 2.94
N LYS A 11 13.03 2.38 3.76
CA LYS A 11 12.93 0.98 3.39
C LYS A 11 11.51 0.46 3.54
N TRP A 12 10.71 1.16 4.29
CA TRP A 12 9.30 0.81 4.43
C TRP A 12 8.50 2.10 4.52
N HIS A 13 7.19 1.96 4.37
CA HIS A 13 6.30 3.11 4.34
C HIS A 13 5.34 3.09 5.51
N THR A 14 4.90 4.26 5.91
CA THR A 14 3.84 4.37 6.91
C THR A 14 2.50 4.12 6.23
N THR A 15 1.46 3.90 7.05
CA THR A 15 0.12 3.73 6.50
C THR A 15 -0.32 4.97 5.72
N ALA A 16 0.03 6.14 6.22
CA ALA A 16 -0.32 7.39 5.53
C ALA A 16 0.37 7.50 4.17
N GLU A 17 1.63 7.06 4.11
CA GLU A 17 2.35 7.09 2.85
C GLU A 17 1.74 6.10 1.85
N VAL A 18 1.34 4.93 2.33
CA VAL A 18 0.70 3.95 1.48
C VAL A 18 -0.62 4.48 0.95
N ALA A 19 -1.38 5.17 1.81
CA ALA A 19 -2.64 5.76 1.39
C ALA A 19 -2.42 6.74 0.24
N ALA A 20 -1.38 7.56 0.35
CA ALA A 20 -1.06 8.52 -0.70
C ALA A 20 -0.63 7.80 -1.98
N MET A 21 0.17 6.75 -1.84
CA MET A 21 0.64 6.00 -2.99
C MET A 21 -0.49 5.32 -3.73
N LEU A 22 -1.49 4.84 -3.02
CA LEU A 22 -2.61 4.15 -3.63
C LEU A 22 -3.73 5.10 -4.04
N GLY A 23 -3.68 6.32 -3.57
CA GLY A 23 -4.75 7.28 -3.85
C GLY A 23 -6.01 7.00 -3.04
N PHE A 24 -5.88 6.30 -1.93
CA PHE A 24 -7.02 5.99 -1.07
C PHE A 24 -7.06 6.93 0.12
N GLY A 25 -8.21 7.01 0.75
CA GLY A 25 -8.31 7.72 2.01
C GLY A 25 -7.57 6.97 3.11
N LEU A 26 -7.16 7.67 4.14
CA LEU A 26 -6.40 7.07 5.22
C LEU A 26 -7.21 6.00 5.94
N SER A 27 -8.50 6.23 6.16
CA SER A 27 -9.35 5.27 6.86
C SER A 27 -9.42 3.94 6.11
N LYS A 28 -9.59 4.02 4.79
CA LYS A 28 -9.65 2.82 3.98
C LYS A 28 -8.33 2.05 4.04
N THR A 29 -7.22 2.78 3.94
CA THR A 29 -5.91 2.15 3.96
C THR A 29 -5.64 1.51 5.32
N LYS A 30 -6.05 2.15 6.40
CA LYS A 30 -5.90 1.57 7.73
C LYS A 30 -6.65 0.25 7.83
N MET A 31 -7.85 0.19 7.29
CA MET A 31 -8.62 -1.05 7.31
C MET A 31 -7.94 -2.14 6.50
N LEU A 32 -7.40 -1.79 5.34
CA LEU A 32 -6.69 -2.77 4.51
C LEU A 32 -5.48 -3.34 5.22
N VAL A 33 -4.77 -2.50 5.97
CA VAL A 33 -3.61 -2.94 6.72
C VAL A 33 -4.04 -3.79 7.91
N LEU A 34 -5.07 -3.38 8.62
CA LEU A 34 -5.53 -4.10 9.81
C LEU A 34 -6.12 -5.46 9.47
N THR A 35 -6.80 -5.56 8.34
CA THR A 35 -7.43 -6.82 7.95
C THR A 35 -6.46 -7.76 7.24
N GLY A 36 -5.24 -7.28 6.95
CA GLY A 36 -4.25 -8.12 6.31
C GLY A 36 -4.31 -8.13 4.81
N GLU A 37 -5.18 -7.32 4.20
CA GLU A 37 -5.21 -7.20 2.75
C GLU A 37 -3.88 -6.67 2.24
N ILE A 38 -3.29 -5.74 2.97
CA ILE A 38 -1.96 -5.25 2.69
C ILE A 38 -1.08 -5.74 3.83
N ARG A 39 -0.03 -6.46 3.51
CA ARG A 39 0.87 -6.97 4.55
C ARG A 39 1.56 -5.82 5.25
N SER A 40 1.78 -5.98 6.53
CA SER A 40 2.46 -4.97 7.32
C SER A 40 3.13 -5.62 8.51
N VAL A 41 4.06 -4.89 9.12
CA VAL A 41 4.66 -5.32 10.38
C VAL A 41 4.40 -4.22 11.39
N LYS A 42 4.21 -4.62 12.63
CA LYS A 42 4.00 -3.67 13.69
C LYS A 42 5.33 -3.36 14.33
N VAL A 43 5.70 -2.11 14.32
CA VAL A 43 6.95 -1.65 14.92
C VAL A 43 6.56 -0.66 16.01
N GLY A 44 6.65 -1.08 17.25
CA GLY A 44 6.19 -0.26 18.34
C GLY A 44 4.70 -0.05 18.24
N ARG A 45 4.27 1.19 18.13
CA ARG A 45 2.86 1.52 18.03
C ARG A 45 2.39 1.67 16.60
N ASN A 46 3.34 1.68 15.66
CA ASN A 46 3.01 1.96 14.29
C ASN A 46 3.17 0.74 13.42
N ARG A 47 2.45 0.73 12.32
CA ARG A 47 2.62 -0.31 11.34
C ARG A 47 3.44 0.22 10.18
N ARG A 48 4.24 -0.66 9.59
CA ARG A 48 5.09 -0.31 8.46
C ARG A 48 4.82 -1.31 7.34
N VAL A 49 4.85 -0.82 6.12
CA VAL A 49 4.57 -1.64 4.95
C VAL A 49 5.76 -1.57 4.01
N LEU A 50 6.26 -2.74 3.62
CA LEU A 50 7.37 -2.77 2.67
C LEU A 50 6.88 -2.41 1.28
N PRO A 51 7.71 -1.77 0.46
CA PRO A 51 7.31 -1.42 -0.91
C PRO A 51 6.83 -2.62 -1.71
N ALA A 52 7.47 -3.77 -1.52
CA ALA A 52 7.07 -4.98 -2.22
C ALA A 52 5.64 -5.40 -1.88
N TRP A 53 5.22 -5.13 -0.67
CA TRP A 53 3.86 -5.50 -0.24
C TRP A 53 2.82 -4.57 -0.86
N VAL A 54 3.17 -3.33 -1.09
CA VAL A 54 2.29 -2.39 -1.77
C VAL A 54 2.13 -2.84 -3.21
N ASP A 55 3.23 -3.19 -3.87
CA ASP A 55 3.19 -3.68 -5.23
C ASP A 55 2.37 -4.96 -5.34
N GLU A 56 2.54 -5.85 -4.37
CA GLU A 56 1.80 -7.10 -4.35
C GLU A 56 0.30 -6.85 -4.26
N TYR A 57 -0.10 -5.90 -3.43
CA TYR A 57 -1.49 -5.55 -3.29
C TYR A 57 -2.04 -4.97 -4.59
N ILE A 58 -1.28 -4.09 -5.23
CA ILE A 58 -1.69 -3.47 -6.47
C ILE A 58 -1.87 -4.52 -7.56
N GLU A 59 -0.92 -5.44 -7.66
CA GLU A 59 -0.98 -6.49 -8.66
C GLU A 59 -2.20 -7.39 -8.44
N ARG A 60 -2.49 -7.68 -7.18
CA ARG A 60 -3.64 -8.51 -6.86
C ARG A 60 -4.94 -7.81 -7.22
N CYS A 61 -5.03 -6.52 -6.91
CA CYS A 61 -6.21 -5.74 -7.25
C CYS A 61 -6.38 -5.63 -8.77
N ALA A 62 -5.28 -5.45 -9.49
CA ALA A 62 -5.34 -5.36 -10.93
C ALA A 62 -5.80 -6.68 -11.55
N ALA A 63 -5.30 -7.78 -11.02
CA ALA A 63 -5.69 -9.09 -11.51
C ALA A 63 -7.17 -9.36 -11.26
N GLU A 64 -7.65 -9.02 -10.09
CA GLU A 64 -9.05 -9.18 -9.76
C GLU A 64 -9.92 -8.30 -10.64
N SER A 65 -9.47 -7.09 -10.88
CA SER A 65 -10.22 -6.17 -11.70
C SER A 65 -10.31 -6.64 -13.15
N GLU A 66 -9.20 -7.19 -13.66
CA GLU A 66 -9.21 -7.70 -15.03
C GLU A 66 -10.11 -8.92 -15.16
N GLY A 67 -10.15 -9.77 -14.16
CA GLY A 67 -10.95 -10.96 -14.21
C GLY A 67 -12.44 -10.71 -14.01
N ILE A 68 -12.76 -9.87 -13.03
CA ILE A 68 -14.16 -9.64 -12.68
C ILE A 68 -14.67 -8.33 -13.22
N GLY A 69 -13.81 -7.32 -13.16
CA GLY A 69 -14.20 -5.99 -13.56
C GLY A 69 -14.61 -5.88 -15.01
N ALA A 70 -13.97 -6.65 -15.86
CA ALA A 70 -14.28 -6.63 -17.29
C ALA A 70 -15.73 -6.98 -17.53
N GLU A 71 -16.22 -7.96 -16.83
CA GLU A 71 -17.61 -8.35 -16.97
C GLU A 71 -18.54 -7.28 -16.45
N ARG A 72 -18.16 -6.66 -15.37
CA ARG A 72 -18.97 -5.61 -14.82
C ARG A 72 -19.06 -4.44 -15.74
N TRP A 73 -17.94 -4.07 -16.33
CA TRP A 73 -17.92 -2.90 -17.19
C TRP A 73 -18.60 -3.15 -18.50
N SER A 74 -18.56 -4.37 -18.97
CA SER A 74 -19.24 -4.67 -20.23
C SER A 74 -20.74 -4.77 -20.05
N ALA A 75 -21.17 -4.93 -18.86
CA ALA A 75 -22.59 -4.91 -18.61
C ALA A 75 -23.08 -3.48 -18.57
#